data_840a5249bfebbc01038f97e2538ac2e5
#
_entry.id   840a5249bfebbc01038f97e2538ac2e5
#
_cell.length_a   1.000
_cell.length_b   1.000
_cell.length_c   1.000
_cell.angle_alpha   90.00
_cell.angle_beta   90.00
_cell.angle_gamma   90.00
#
_symmetry.space_group_name_H-M   'P 1'
#
loop_
_entity.id
_entity.type
_entity.pdbx_description
1 polymer ?
#
loop_
_entity_poly.entity_id
_entity_poly.type
_entity_poly.pdbx_seq_one_letter_code
_entity_poly.pdbx_strand_id
1 'polypeptide(L)'
;MERCTMKKSLKFTAAAAMIGLMAFAAAGCGGGDKKAAVSNEVVKFGVTNFADNLDPADNFFSWVVMRYGLGECLVKFDEKMNATPWLADKWSISDDKLTWTFHINDKVCFSNGDKLTAEIAKESIERTFKLNTRAQSIFQYAEIKADGQNLIIKTKKPVPTLPGMLADPLFIMIDTKVTNRDIKKEGPICTGPYAVKSYSKAKAVMVANEKYWNGKVPFKNAELIYK
;
A
#
# COMPACT_ATOMS: atom_id res chain seq x y z
N MET A 1 -19.99 4.38 5.93
CA MET A 1 -18.52 4.43 5.97
C MET A 1 -18.05 3.35 6.95
N GLU A 2 -17.62 2.21 6.43
CA GLU A 2 -17.12 1.13 7.29
C GLU A 2 -15.65 1.36 7.65
N ARG A 3 -15.36 1.35 8.95
CA ARG A 3 -13.98 1.48 9.46
C ARG A 3 -13.36 0.13 9.75
N CYS A 4 -12.07 0.01 9.47
CA CYS A 4 -11.27 -1.16 9.81
C CYS A 4 -11.05 -1.24 11.32
N THR A 5 -11.66 -2.22 11.97
CA THR A 5 -11.40 -2.54 13.37
C THR A 5 -10.58 -3.82 13.49
N MET A 6 -9.38 -3.71 14.06
CA MET A 6 -8.61 -4.90 14.42
C MET A 6 -9.32 -5.62 15.58
N LYS A 7 -9.95 -6.77 15.31
CA LYS A 7 -10.45 -7.65 16.38
C LYS A 7 -9.27 -8.19 17.18
N LYS A 8 -9.08 -7.68 18.40
CA LYS A 8 -8.22 -8.32 19.39
C LYS A 8 -8.89 -9.61 19.84
N SER A 9 -8.41 -10.75 19.40
CA SER A 9 -8.81 -12.03 19.95
C SER A 9 -8.17 -12.18 21.33
N LEU A 10 -8.97 -11.99 22.36
CA LEU A 10 -8.61 -12.24 23.74
C LEU A 10 -8.79 -13.74 24.00
N LYS A 11 -7.72 -14.52 23.92
CA LYS A 11 -7.73 -15.89 24.46
C LYS A 11 -7.24 -15.84 25.89
N PHE A 12 -8.20 -15.93 26.81
CA PHE A 12 -7.95 -16.31 28.20
C PHE A 12 -7.59 -17.79 28.23
N THR A 13 -6.41 -18.11 28.73
CA THR A 13 -6.12 -19.42 29.32
C THR A 13 -5.41 -19.19 30.65
N ALA A 14 -6.10 -19.57 31.71
CA ALA A 14 -5.64 -19.57 33.07
C ALA A 14 -4.84 -20.85 33.37
N ALA A 15 -4.01 -20.72 34.42
CA ALA A 15 -3.46 -21.74 35.29
C ALA A 15 -2.15 -22.42 34.83
N ALA A 16 -1.13 -22.45 35.58
CA ALA A 16 -0.81 -22.82 36.91
C ALA A 16 0.71 -22.79 37.07
N ALA A 17 1.15 -22.42 38.27
CA ALA A 17 2.54 -22.39 38.70
C ALA A 17 3.16 -23.79 38.77
N MET A 18 4.47 -23.91 38.44
CA MET A 18 5.39 -24.70 39.24
C MET A 18 6.86 -24.27 39.00
N ILE A 19 7.56 -24.18 40.08
CA ILE A 19 8.94 -23.80 40.33
C ILE A 19 9.89 -24.88 39.81
N GLY A 20 10.98 -24.47 39.19
CA GLY A 20 12.08 -25.38 38.87
C GLY A 20 13.30 -24.62 38.34
N LEU A 21 14.21 -24.29 39.26
CA LEU A 21 15.57 -23.81 38.98
C LEU A 21 16.38 -24.91 38.30
N MET A 22 16.96 -24.64 37.12
CA MET A 22 18.27 -25.20 36.74
C MET A 22 18.89 -24.36 35.60
N ALA A 23 20.05 -23.82 35.93
CA ALA A 23 20.95 -23.20 34.99
C ALA A 23 21.61 -24.25 34.10
N PHE A 24 21.56 -24.07 32.76
CA PHE A 24 22.56 -24.65 31.86
C PHE A 24 22.82 -23.66 30.71
N ALA A 25 24.04 -23.17 30.70
CA ALA A 25 24.58 -22.45 29.56
C ALA A 25 24.82 -23.46 28.43
N ALA A 26 24.15 -23.24 27.29
CA ALA A 26 24.54 -23.85 26.03
C ALA A 26 24.30 -22.83 24.92
N ALA A 27 25.39 -22.36 24.32
CA ALA A 27 25.36 -21.63 23.06
C ALA A 27 24.77 -22.54 21.99
N GLY A 28 23.57 -22.18 21.51
CA GLY A 28 22.91 -22.86 20.41
C GLY A 28 22.32 -21.79 19.45
N CYS A 29 22.89 -21.67 18.25
CA CYS A 29 22.25 -21.01 17.13
C CYS A 29 20.91 -21.68 16.84
N GLY A 30 19.81 -21.09 17.31
CA GLY A 30 18.46 -21.50 17.00
C GLY A 30 17.72 -20.29 16.44
N GLY A 31 17.41 -20.30 15.13
CA GLY A 31 16.54 -19.33 14.50
C GLY A 31 15.14 -19.42 15.09
N GLY A 32 14.86 -18.58 16.06
CA GLY A 32 13.52 -18.35 16.57
C GLY A 32 12.99 -17.07 15.97
N ASP A 33 11.78 -17.11 15.41
CA ASP A 33 11.01 -15.94 14.95
C ASP A 33 10.88 -14.93 16.11
N LYS A 34 11.88 -14.06 16.25
CA LYS A 34 11.75 -12.88 17.11
C LYS A 34 10.77 -11.96 16.42
N LYS A 35 9.53 -11.90 16.90
CA LYS A 35 8.61 -10.79 16.58
C LYS A 35 9.40 -9.49 16.78
N ALA A 36 9.81 -8.87 15.70
CA ALA A 36 10.56 -7.64 15.74
C ALA A 36 9.78 -6.60 16.54
N ALA A 37 10.33 -6.15 17.65
CA ALA A 37 9.76 -5.06 18.42
C ALA A 37 9.82 -3.79 17.55
N VAL A 38 8.73 -3.01 17.50
CA VAL A 38 8.73 -1.73 16.77
C VAL A 38 9.65 -0.76 17.48
N SER A 39 10.73 -0.35 16.83
CA SER A 39 11.68 0.62 17.38
C SER A 39 11.09 2.03 17.42
N ASN A 40 11.37 2.75 18.51
CA ASN A 40 11.07 4.20 18.62
C ASN A 40 12.14 5.06 17.94
N GLU A 41 13.21 4.46 17.45
CA GLU A 41 14.27 5.16 16.74
C GLU A 41 13.75 5.76 15.45
N VAL A 42 14.35 6.87 15.05
CA VAL A 42 14.09 7.53 13.78
C VAL A 42 15.09 7.01 12.75
N VAL A 43 14.60 6.30 11.75
CA VAL A 43 15.44 5.90 10.63
C VAL A 43 15.60 7.09 9.68
N LYS A 44 16.83 7.39 9.24
CA LYS A 44 17.14 8.53 8.37
C LYS A 44 17.76 8.05 7.07
N PHE A 45 17.19 8.50 5.95
CA PHE A 45 17.68 8.21 4.61
C PHE A 45 18.10 9.51 3.91
N GLY A 46 19.31 9.55 3.39
CA GLY A 46 19.72 10.56 2.41
C GLY A 46 19.19 10.16 1.03
N VAL A 47 18.54 11.07 0.34
CA VAL A 47 18.02 10.85 -1.02
C VAL A 47 18.47 11.95 -1.96
N THR A 48 18.85 11.57 -3.18
CA THR A 48 19.29 12.49 -4.24
C THR A 48 18.15 12.86 -5.20
N ASN A 49 17.01 12.20 -5.08
CA ASN A 49 15.85 12.45 -5.93
C ASN A 49 14.62 12.69 -5.05
N PHE A 50 14.15 13.91 -5.08
CA PHE A 50 13.05 14.39 -4.26
C PHE A 50 11.93 14.92 -5.16
N ALA A 51 10.68 14.67 -4.80
CA ALA A 51 9.55 15.19 -5.57
C ALA A 51 9.33 16.67 -5.26
N ASP A 52 8.85 17.45 -6.24
CA ASP A 52 8.39 18.82 -6.00
C ASP A 52 7.08 18.88 -5.22
N ASN A 53 6.31 17.78 -5.28
CA ASN A 53 5.08 17.58 -4.53
C ASN A 53 4.81 16.08 -4.35
N LEU A 54 3.78 15.73 -3.58
CA LEU A 54 3.45 14.36 -3.23
C LEU A 54 2.21 13.80 -3.94
N ASP A 55 1.70 14.46 -4.99
CA ASP A 55 0.60 13.91 -5.78
C ASP A 55 1.11 12.79 -6.71
N PRO A 56 0.71 11.53 -6.52
CA PRO A 56 1.19 10.43 -7.37
C PRO A 56 0.73 10.53 -8.82
N ALA A 57 -0.34 11.28 -9.09
CA ALA A 57 -0.80 11.50 -10.46
C ALA A 57 -0.08 12.66 -11.16
N ASP A 58 0.78 13.42 -10.46
CA ASP A 58 1.55 14.51 -11.05
C ASP A 58 2.92 14.02 -11.51
N ASN A 59 3.24 14.24 -12.79
CA ASN A 59 4.54 13.89 -13.38
C ASN A 59 4.95 12.44 -13.09
N PHE A 60 6.13 12.23 -12.51
CA PHE A 60 6.70 10.94 -12.08
C PHE A 60 6.75 10.79 -10.55
N PHE A 61 6.02 11.61 -9.79
CA PHE A 61 6.13 11.62 -8.34
C PHE A 61 5.55 10.38 -7.66
N SER A 62 4.72 9.60 -8.37
CA SER A 62 4.29 8.27 -7.93
C SER A 62 5.45 7.37 -7.49
N TRP A 63 6.58 7.40 -8.22
CA TRP A 63 7.79 6.64 -7.87
C TRP A 63 8.39 7.06 -6.53
N VAL A 64 8.31 8.35 -6.22
CA VAL A 64 8.80 8.90 -4.95
C VAL A 64 7.84 8.53 -3.82
N VAL A 65 6.53 8.70 -4.02
CA VAL A 65 5.47 8.34 -3.08
C VAL A 65 5.56 6.85 -2.71
N MET A 66 5.80 5.96 -3.70
CA MET A 66 6.01 4.53 -3.44
C MET A 66 7.28 4.27 -2.63
N ARG A 67 8.42 4.88 -2.99
CA ARG A 67 9.69 4.73 -2.26
C ARG A 67 9.61 5.23 -0.82
N TYR A 68 8.77 6.21 -0.56
CA TYR A 68 8.52 6.70 0.81
C TYR A 68 7.65 5.73 1.62
N GLY A 69 7.19 4.63 1.01
CA GLY A 69 6.33 3.65 1.66
C GLY A 69 4.92 4.18 1.95
N LEU A 70 4.47 5.20 1.20
CA LEU A 70 3.15 5.79 1.38
C LEU A 70 2.08 5.01 0.63
N GLY A 71 2.36 4.73 -0.64
CA GLY A 71 1.38 4.18 -1.56
C GLY A 71 1.72 2.80 -2.07
N GLU A 72 0.68 2.03 -2.36
CA GLU A 72 0.76 0.68 -2.90
C GLU A 72 -0.19 0.55 -4.09
N CYS A 73 0.13 -0.40 -4.98
CA CYS A 73 -0.66 -0.73 -6.17
C CYS A 73 -1.54 -1.97 -5.92
N LEU A 74 -2.51 -2.23 -6.80
CA LEU A 74 -3.37 -3.42 -6.70
C LEU A 74 -2.56 -4.72 -6.75
N VAL A 75 -1.48 -4.71 -7.52
CA VAL A 75 -0.63 -5.86 -7.81
C VAL A 75 0.82 -5.45 -7.55
N LYS A 76 1.67 -6.40 -7.21
CA LYS A 76 3.12 -6.21 -7.11
C LYS A 76 3.86 -7.23 -7.96
N PHE A 77 5.13 -6.99 -8.22
CA PHE A 77 6.03 -7.98 -8.83
C PHE A 77 6.76 -8.79 -7.76
N ASP A 78 6.97 -10.08 -8.04
CA ASP A 78 7.93 -10.91 -7.32
C ASP A 78 9.37 -10.69 -7.86
N GLU A 79 10.34 -11.41 -7.28
CA GLU A 79 11.76 -11.32 -7.69
C GLU A 79 12.00 -11.77 -9.14
N LYS A 80 11.07 -12.52 -9.74
CA LYS A 80 11.11 -13.01 -11.13
C LYS A 80 10.30 -12.13 -12.07
N MET A 81 9.82 -10.98 -11.60
CA MET A 81 8.95 -10.06 -12.34
C MET A 81 7.58 -10.64 -12.73
N ASN A 82 7.09 -11.63 -12.00
CA ASN A 82 5.72 -12.09 -12.16
C ASN A 82 4.77 -11.19 -11.36
N ALA A 83 3.62 -10.88 -11.95
CA ALA A 83 2.56 -10.19 -11.24
C ALA A 83 1.99 -11.09 -10.13
N THR A 84 1.97 -10.59 -8.90
CA THR A 84 1.51 -11.31 -7.71
C THR A 84 0.46 -10.51 -6.95
N PRO A 85 -0.46 -11.17 -6.24
CA PRO A 85 -1.47 -10.52 -5.41
C PRO A 85 -0.87 -9.54 -4.40
N TRP A 86 -1.58 -8.43 -4.18
CA TRP A 86 -1.25 -7.44 -3.17
C TRP A 86 -2.52 -6.79 -2.60
N LEU A 87 -2.86 -5.53 -2.98
CA LEU A 87 -4.14 -4.91 -2.58
C LEU A 87 -5.33 -5.62 -3.22
N ALA A 88 -5.16 -6.17 -4.44
CA ALA A 88 -6.04 -7.19 -4.99
C ALA A 88 -5.47 -8.57 -4.65
N ASP A 89 -6.27 -9.43 -4.02
CA ASP A 89 -5.83 -10.77 -3.59
C ASP A 89 -6.01 -11.85 -4.66
N LYS A 90 -6.81 -11.58 -5.69
CA LYS A 90 -7.02 -12.45 -6.85
C LYS A 90 -7.57 -11.66 -8.04
N TRP A 91 -7.42 -12.23 -9.22
CA TRP A 91 -8.04 -11.71 -10.44
C TRP A 91 -8.35 -12.84 -11.43
N SER A 92 -9.23 -12.50 -12.37
CA SER A 92 -9.59 -13.37 -13.49
C SER A 92 -9.79 -12.54 -14.75
N ILE A 93 -9.79 -13.21 -15.91
CA ILE A 93 -10.08 -12.60 -17.21
C ILE A 93 -11.23 -13.37 -17.86
N SER A 94 -12.11 -12.66 -18.56
CA SER A 94 -13.20 -13.24 -19.35
C SER A 94 -12.68 -14.03 -20.56
N ASP A 95 -13.52 -14.90 -21.13
CA ASP A 95 -13.16 -15.74 -22.27
C ASP A 95 -12.77 -14.93 -23.50
N ASP A 96 -13.41 -13.77 -23.74
CA ASP A 96 -13.10 -12.83 -24.82
C ASP A 96 -11.80 -12.04 -24.58
N LYS A 97 -11.14 -12.23 -23.42
CA LYS A 97 -9.90 -11.55 -23.00
C LYS A 97 -10.01 -10.02 -22.92
N LEU A 98 -11.21 -9.48 -22.80
CA LEU A 98 -11.44 -8.03 -22.74
C LEU A 98 -11.73 -7.53 -21.33
N THR A 99 -12.30 -8.40 -20.45
CA THR A 99 -12.76 -7.98 -19.12
C THR A 99 -11.96 -8.66 -18.04
N TRP A 100 -11.29 -7.84 -17.23
CA TRP A 100 -10.56 -8.27 -16.03
C TRP A 100 -11.38 -7.96 -14.79
N THR A 101 -11.41 -8.90 -13.85
CA THR A 101 -12.03 -8.72 -12.52
C THR A 101 -10.97 -8.90 -11.47
N PHE A 102 -10.72 -7.86 -10.67
CA PHE A 102 -9.78 -7.85 -9.53
C PHE A 102 -10.60 -7.79 -8.24
N HIS A 103 -10.40 -8.75 -7.36
CA HIS A 103 -11.02 -8.72 -6.04
C HIS A 103 -10.13 -7.94 -5.07
N ILE A 104 -10.66 -6.87 -4.49
CA ILE A 104 -9.97 -6.05 -3.50
C ILE A 104 -9.98 -6.76 -2.16
N ASN A 105 -8.82 -6.95 -1.57
CA ASN A 105 -8.66 -7.65 -0.30
C ASN A 105 -9.35 -6.88 0.84
N ASP A 106 -10.32 -7.51 1.50
CA ASP A 106 -11.15 -6.94 2.57
C ASP A 106 -10.37 -6.40 3.79
N LYS A 107 -9.10 -6.79 3.94
CA LYS A 107 -8.24 -6.34 5.04
C LYS A 107 -7.59 -5.00 4.78
N VAL A 108 -7.58 -4.53 3.54
CA VAL A 108 -6.86 -3.32 3.16
C VAL A 108 -7.56 -2.07 3.68
N CYS A 109 -6.77 -1.26 4.39
CA CYS A 109 -7.21 0.03 4.92
C CYS A 109 -6.21 1.11 4.54
N PHE A 110 -6.71 2.30 4.34
CA PHE A 110 -5.90 3.51 4.25
C PHE A 110 -5.35 3.93 5.63
N SER A 111 -4.38 4.82 5.64
CA SER A 111 -3.75 5.32 6.87
C SER A 111 -4.70 6.07 7.80
N ASN A 112 -5.82 6.61 7.30
CA ASN A 112 -6.90 7.19 8.11
C ASN A 112 -7.84 6.13 8.73
N GLY A 113 -7.74 4.87 8.30
CA GLY A 113 -8.53 3.72 8.76
C GLY A 113 -9.77 3.43 7.93
N ASP A 114 -10.02 4.16 6.85
CA ASP A 114 -11.08 3.85 5.91
C ASP A 114 -10.68 2.64 5.06
N LYS A 115 -11.65 1.80 4.70
CA LYS A 115 -11.39 0.61 3.87
C LYS A 115 -11.13 0.98 2.42
N LEU A 116 -10.20 0.29 1.78
CA LEU A 116 -10.10 0.28 0.32
C LEU A 116 -11.25 -0.57 -0.24
N THR A 117 -12.11 0.04 -1.03
CA THR A 117 -13.19 -0.63 -1.75
C THR A 117 -12.91 -0.61 -3.26
N ALA A 118 -13.60 -1.46 -4.02
CA ALA A 118 -13.49 -1.44 -5.48
C ALA A 118 -13.93 -0.09 -6.07
N GLU A 119 -14.88 0.61 -5.45
CA GLU A 119 -15.30 1.96 -5.89
C GLU A 119 -14.17 2.97 -5.72
N ILE A 120 -13.47 2.99 -4.57
CA ILE A 120 -12.33 3.88 -4.35
C ILE A 120 -11.17 3.52 -5.29
N ALA A 121 -10.92 2.23 -5.51
CA ALA A 121 -9.90 1.78 -6.46
C ALA A 121 -10.21 2.26 -7.89
N LYS A 122 -11.47 2.15 -8.34
CA LYS A 122 -11.94 2.71 -9.61
C LYS A 122 -11.68 4.21 -9.69
N GLU A 123 -12.17 4.98 -8.71
CA GLU A 123 -12.01 6.43 -8.66
C GLU A 123 -10.53 6.84 -8.67
N SER A 124 -9.66 6.12 -7.95
CA SER A 124 -8.22 6.36 -7.92
C SER A 124 -7.57 6.16 -9.29
N ILE A 125 -7.93 5.08 -10.01
CA ILE A 125 -7.44 4.82 -11.37
C ILE A 125 -7.96 5.89 -12.34
N GLU A 126 -9.27 6.19 -12.33
CA GLU A 126 -9.87 7.20 -13.20
C GLU A 126 -9.28 8.59 -12.98
N ARG A 127 -9.00 8.95 -11.71
CA ARG A 127 -8.26 10.18 -11.37
C ARG A 127 -6.89 10.21 -12.03
N THR A 128 -6.16 9.10 -11.98
CA THR A 128 -4.83 8.99 -12.60
C THR A 128 -4.93 9.19 -14.12
N PHE A 129 -5.87 8.55 -14.77
CA PHE A 129 -6.10 8.73 -16.21
C PHE A 129 -6.49 10.16 -16.60
N LYS A 130 -7.22 10.85 -15.72
CA LYS A 130 -7.63 12.25 -15.94
C LYS A 130 -6.46 13.22 -15.80
N LEU A 131 -5.54 12.99 -14.86
CA LEU A 131 -4.49 13.94 -14.50
C LEU A 131 -3.14 13.66 -15.15
N ASN A 132 -2.87 12.40 -15.54
CA ASN A 132 -1.58 12.00 -16.09
C ASN A 132 -1.74 11.31 -17.44
N THR A 133 -1.32 11.98 -18.50
CA THR A 133 -1.43 11.46 -19.88
C THR A 133 -0.63 10.19 -20.12
N ARG A 134 0.42 9.91 -19.32
CA ARG A 134 1.21 8.67 -19.38
C ARG A 134 0.36 7.44 -19.08
N ALA A 135 -0.70 7.56 -18.27
CA ALA A 135 -1.59 6.44 -17.97
C ALA A 135 -2.19 5.82 -19.23
N GLN A 136 -2.57 6.64 -20.21
CA GLN A 136 -3.14 6.19 -21.48
C GLN A 136 -2.14 5.43 -22.36
N SER A 137 -0.84 5.66 -22.18
CA SER A 137 0.20 4.91 -22.88
C SER A 137 0.48 3.54 -22.27
N ILE A 138 0.14 3.34 -20.99
CA ILE A 138 0.31 2.05 -20.30
C ILE A 138 -0.78 1.09 -20.74
N PHE A 139 -2.06 1.46 -20.60
CA PHE A 139 -3.19 0.72 -21.18
C PHE A 139 -4.37 1.65 -21.46
N GLN A 140 -5.36 1.13 -22.17
CA GLN A 140 -6.61 1.85 -22.46
C GLN A 140 -7.80 0.99 -22.08
N TYR A 141 -8.69 1.55 -21.28
CA TYR A 141 -9.95 0.91 -20.93
C TYR A 141 -11.12 1.48 -21.74
N ALA A 142 -12.16 0.66 -21.90
CA ALA A 142 -13.46 1.07 -22.39
C ALA A 142 -14.36 1.49 -21.22
N GLU A 143 -14.28 0.74 -20.11
CA GLU A 143 -15.10 0.95 -18.94
C GLU A 143 -14.38 0.43 -17.68
N ILE A 144 -14.58 1.11 -16.54
CA ILE A 144 -14.22 0.61 -15.21
C ILE A 144 -15.46 0.63 -14.33
N LYS A 145 -15.75 -0.49 -13.67
CA LYS A 145 -16.90 -0.65 -12.73
C LYS A 145 -16.44 -1.20 -11.41
N ALA A 146 -17.24 -0.95 -10.37
CA ALA A 146 -17.15 -1.62 -9.08
C ALA A 146 -18.43 -2.40 -8.82
N ASP A 147 -18.27 -3.64 -8.34
CA ASP A 147 -19.37 -4.51 -7.91
C ASP A 147 -18.95 -5.18 -6.61
N GLY A 148 -19.47 -4.69 -5.48
CA GLY A 148 -19.00 -5.06 -4.15
C GLY A 148 -17.51 -4.76 -3.97
N GLN A 149 -16.69 -5.80 -3.74
CA GLN A 149 -15.23 -5.71 -3.67
C GLN A 149 -14.55 -6.07 -5.00
N ASN A 150 -15.30 -6.23 -6.09
CA ASN A 150 -14.73 -6.53 -7.39
C ASN A 150 -14.57 -5.24 -8.22
N LEU A 151 -13.33 -4.93 -8.59
CA LEU A 151 -13.00 -3.94 -9.60
C LEU A 151 -12.99 -4.61 -10.97
N ILE A 152 -13.84 -4.15 -11.87
CA ILE A 152 -14.01 -4.71 -13.20
C ILE A 152 -13.47 -3.71 -14.22
N ILE A 153 -12.46 -4.10 -14.99
CA ILE A 153 -11.83 -3.27 -16.02
C ILE A 153 -12.06 -3.92 -17.38
N LYS A 154 -12.84 -3.26 -18.24
CA LYS A 154 -13.02 -3.65 -19.63
C LYS A 154 -12.05 -2.87 -20.50
N THR A 155 -11.16 -3.54 -21.21
CA THR A 155 -10.19 -2.94 -22.13
C THR A 155 -10.76 -2.82 -23.54
N LYS A 156 -10.25 -1.86 -24.34
CA LYS A 156 -10.68 -1.68 -25.73
C LYS A 156 -10.21 -2.77 -26.68
N LYS A 157 -9.15 -3.50 -26.30
CA LYS A 157 -8.56 -4.64 -26.98
C LYS A 157 -7.95 -5.59 -25.95
N PRO A 158 -7.70 -6.86 -26.27
CA PRO A 158 -7.07 -7.79 -25.34
C PRO A 158 -5.74 -7.25 -24.78
N VAL A 159 -5.60 -7.24 -23.45
CA VAL A 159 -4.39 -6.81 -22.71
C VAL A 159 -4.05 -7.89 -21.69
N PRO A 160 -3.36 -8.98 -22.08
CA PRO A 160 -3.06 -10.11 -21.19
C PRO A 160 -2.13 -9.73 -20.04
N THR A 161 -1.38 -8.66 -20.17
CA THR A 161 -0.42 -8.14 -19.18
C THR A 161 -1.01 -7.09 -18.24
N LEU A 162 -2.33 -6.84 -18.25
CA LEU A 162 -2.97 -5.82 -17.44
C LEU A 162 -2.66 -5.93 -15.94
N PRO A 163 -2.61 -7.13 -15.32
CA PRO A 163 -2.20 -7.22 -13.92
C PRO A 163 -0.83 -6.60 -13.64
N GLY A 164 0.17 -6.91 -14.45
CA GLY A 164 1.50 -6.31 -14.34
C GLY A 164 1.51 -4.79 -14.59
N MET A 165 0.68 -4.30 -15.50
CA MET A 165 0.56 -2.86 -15.75
C MET A 165 -0.02 -2.10 -14.54
N LEU A 166 -0.89 -2.73 -13.76
CA LEU A 166 -1.44 -2.18 -12.52
C LEU A 166 -0.46 -2.24 -11.33
N ALA A 167 0.75 -2.76 -11.53
CA ALA A 167 1.87 -2.66 -10.59
C ALA A 167 2.75 -1.41 -10.85
N ASP A 168 2.53 -0.66 -11.95
CA ASP A 168 3.23 0.62 -12.17
C ASP A 168 2.87 1.60 -11.05
N PRO A 169 3.85 2.24 -10.40
CA PRO A 169 3.61 3.23 -9.34
C PRO A 169 2.60 4.31 -9.68
N LEU A 170 2.39 4.61 -10.96
CA LEU A 170 1.38 5.55 -11.38
C LEU A 170 -0.04 5.18 -10.90
N PHE A 171 -0.30 3.88 -10.71
CA PHE A 171 -1.58 3.34 -10.22
C PHE A 171 -1.58 3.06 -8.71
N ILE A 172 -0.87 3.87 -7.92
CA ILE A 172 -0.99 3.88 -6.46
C ILE A 172 -2.44 4.18 -6.07
N MET A 173 -2.99 3.38 -5.15
CA MET A 173 -4.31 3.62 -4.59
C MET A 173 -4.28 4.74 -3.57
N ILE A 174 -5.13 5.74 -3.76
CA ILE A 174 -5.34 6.85 -2.82
C ILE A 174 -6.80 6.87 -2.34
N ASP A 175 -7.04 7.39 -1.15
CA ASP A 175 -8.39 7.62 -0.66
C ASP A 175 -8.99 8.87 -1.34
N THR A 176 -9.84 8.63 -2.34
CA THR A 176 -10.52 9.69 -3.11
C THR A 176 -11.64 10.37 -2.34
N LYS A 177 -12.09 9.82 -1.20
CA LYS A 177 -13.13 10.41 -0.36
C LYS A 177 -12.62 11.58 0.49
N VAL A 178 -11.30 11.69 0.64
CA VAL A 178 -10.67 12.79 1.37
C VAL A 178 -10.47 13.99 0.44
N THR A 179 -11.44 14.89 0.40
CA THR A 179 -11.47 16.03 -0.53
C THR A 179 -10.88 17.33 0.03
N ASN A 180 -10.69 17.41 1.34
CA ASN A 180 -10.21 18.62 2.05
C ASN A 180 -8.70 18.62 2.32
N ARG A 181 -7.94 17.78 1.61
CA ARG A 181 -6.48 17.63 1.78
C ARG A 181 -5.72 18.17 0.58
N ASP A 182 -4.72 18.98 0.80
CA ASP A 182 -3.77 19.37 -0.24
C ASP A 182 -2.77 18.23 -0.47
N ILE A 183 -3.11 17.33 -1.40
CA ILE A 183 -2.29 16.15 -1.72
C ILE A 183 -0.86 16.55 -2.11
N LYS A 184 -0.66 17.69 -2.77
CA LYS A 184 0.68 18.13 -3.21
C LYS A 184 1.58 18.49 -2.05
N LYS A 185 1.04 19.07 -0.98
CA LYS A 185 1.80 19.51 0.19
C LYS A 185 1.79 18.53 1.34
N GLU A 186 0.64 17.91 1.57
CA GLU A 186 0.41 17.04 2.73
C GLU A 186 0.55 15.56 2.41
N GLY A 187 0.69 15.24 1.11
CA GLY A 187 0.70 13.87 0.61
C GLY A 187 -0.68 13.22 0.60
N PRO A 188 -0.86 12.15 -0.19
CA PRO A 188 -2.12 11.42 -0.27
C PRO A 188 -2.35 10.58 1.00
N ILE A 189 -3.62 10.26 1.26
CA ILE A 189 -3.99 9.18 2.17
C ILE A 189 -3.93 7.89 1.37
N CYS A 190 -3.00 7.00 1.73
CA CYS A 190 -2.71 5.77 1.02
C CYS A 190 -2.72 4.56 1.95
N THR A 191 -2.48 3.37 1.39
CA THR A 191 -2.53 2.07 2.07
C THR A 191 -1.20 1.61 2.65
N GLY A 192 -0.10 2.29 2.33
CA GLY A 192 1.26 1.83 2.63
C GLY A 192 1.63 1.84 4.11
N PRO A 193 2.83 1.29 4.43
CA PRO A 193 3.31 1.16 5.81
C PRO A 193 3.58 2.50 6.52
N TYR A 194 3.72 3.58 5.78
CA TYR A 194 3.96 4.91 6.35
C TYR A 194 2.95 5.94 5.86
N ALA A 195 2.78 7.00 6.66
CA ALA A 195 2.00 8.19 6.33
C ALA A 195 2.87 9.44 6.47
N VAL A 196 2.57 10.49 5.69
CA VAL A 196 3.28 11.77 5.78
C VAL A 196 2.86 12.50 7.05
N LYS A 197 3.85 12.88 7.87
CA LYS A 197 3.67 13.82 8.98
C LYS A 197 3.94 15.26 8.56
N SER A 198 5.01 15.46 7.80
CA SER A 198 5.34 16.75 7.20
C SER A 198 6.21 16.59 5.96
N TYR A 199 6.11 17.53 5.04
CA TYR A 199 6.85 17.54 3.79
C TYR A 199 7.34 18.96 3.46
N SER A 200 8.57 19.03 3.01
CA SER A 200 9.19 20.22 2.45
C SER A 200 10.15 19.82 1.34
N LYS A 201 10.67 20.77 0.57
CA LYS A 201 11.65 20.48 -0.50
C LYS A 201 12.99 19.91 0.00
N ALA A 202 13.26 20.00 1.31
CA ALA A 202 14.51 19.51 1.89
C ALA A 202 14.33 18.24 2.72
N LYS A 203 13.11 17.95 3.19
CA LYS A 203 12.87 16.87 4.13
C LYS A 203 11.42 16.40 4.10
N ALA A 204 11.25 15.10 4.12
CA ALA A 204 9.97 14.44 4.40
C ALA A 204 10.05 13.68 5.73
N VAL A 205 9.10 13.89 6.61
CA VAL A 205 8.95 13.18 7.88
C VAL A 205 7.76 12.24 7.77
N MET A 206 8.02 10.97 8.01
CA MET A 206 7.04 9.90 7.92
C MET A 206 6.79 9.30 9.29
N VAL A 207 5.57 8.87 9.53
CA VAL A 207 5.16 8.09 10.69
C VAL A 207 4.61 6.74 10.26
N ALA A 208 4.81 5.72 11.09
CA ALA A 208 4.23 4.41 10.85
C ALA A 208 2.71 4.51 10.71
N ASN A 209 2.17 3.84 9.70
CA ASN A 209 0.73 3.64 9.56
C ASN A 209 0.29 2.56 10.56
N GLU A 210 -0.31 2.96 11.68
CA GLU A 210 -0.80 2.03 12.70
C GLU A 210 -1.97 1.15 12.21
N LYS A 211 -2.58 1.54 11.09
CA LYS A 211 -3.66 0.81 10.42
C LYS A 211 -3.14 -0.08 9.28
N TYR A 212 -1.81 -0.22 9.15
CA TYR A 212 -1.24 -0.96 8.05
C TYR A 212 -1.75 -2.41 8.02
N TRP A 213 -2.41 -2.74 6.94
CA TRP A 213 -3.14 -4.00 6.74
C TRP A 213 -2.22 -5.24 6.71
N ASN A 214 -0.96 -5.06 6.28
CA ASN A 214 0.01 -6.15 6.09
C ASN A 214 1.01 -6.26 7.26
N GLY A 215 0.58 -5.90 8.47
CA GLY A 215 1.34 -6.15 9.68
C GLY A 215 2.05 -4.94 10.27
N LYS A 216 3.05 -5.18 11.11
CA LYS A 216 3.76 -4.12 11.82
C LYS A 216 4.93 -3.60 10.99
N VAL A 217 5.13 -2.29 11.01
CA VAL A 217 6.34 -1.66 10.46
C VAL A 217 7.47 -1.66 11.49
N PRO A 218 8.74 -1.79 11.06
CA PRO A 218 9.86 -1.94 11.99
C PRO A 218 10.19 -0.66 12.77
N PHE A 219 9.97 0.52 12.18
CA PHE A 219 10.29 1.83 12.78
C PHE A 219 9.04 2.70 12.86
N LYS A 220 8.84 3.39 13.99
CA LYS A 220 7.72 4.33 14.16
C LYS A 220 7.87 5.61 13.36
N ASN A 221 9.11 6.04 13.13
CA ASN A 221 9.40 7.28 12.44
C ASN A 221 10.49 7.09 11.40
N ALA A 222 10.35 7.76 10.26
CA ALA A 222 11.35 7.80 9.20
C ALA A 222 11.52 9.24 8.70
N GLU A 223 12.74 9.61 8.35
CA GLU A 223 13.07 10.89 7.76
C GLU A 223 13.80 10.67 6.43
N LEU A 224 13.31 11.29 5.38
CA LEU A 224 14.01 11.37 4.10
C LEU A 224 14.56 12.77 3.96
N ILE A 225 15.87 12.89 3.78
CA ILE A 225 16.60 14.15 3.74
C ILE A 225 17.22 14.27 2.34
N TYR A 226 16.88 15.35 1.65
CA TYR A 226 17.48 15.67 0.36
C TYR A 226 18.93 16.13 0.55
N LYS A 227 19.86 15.57 -0.25
CA LYS A 227 21.29 15.91 -0.28
C LYS A 227 21.77 16.13 -1.71
#